data_2b326311953f09cdcfa043594be2ce5c
#
_entry.id   2b326311953f09cdcfa043594be2ce5c
#
_cell.length_a   1.000
_cell.length_b   1.000
_cell.length_c   1.000
_cell.angle_alpha   90.00
_cell.angle_beta   90.00
_cell.angle_gamma   90.00
#
_symmetry.space_group_name_H-M   'P 1'
#
loop_
_entity.id
_entity.type
_entity.pdbx_description
1 polymer ?
#
loop_
_entity_poly.entity_id
_entity_poly.type
_entity_poly.pdbx_seq_one_letter_code
_entity_poly.pdbx_strand_id
1 'polypeptide(L)'
;DAIEKKYKSKISFKSPGAAKKLKGLYGDTSPMTFLENNVQVQRDDDGDYVSNGEKIAYTWAVSSDISNYLNCKLKYKDGEEKVSGLEKTKQIDVFNDVEVKFEGRAPEGTAYIVYHGKELDESYFTLDPSSGLNNGDKVKVTLNDSGVNSLSIDHGEVPKETEKEYTVSGLESTLEKLADIDKDSLKSMQQQAEDVYNAYMAQNWENSSSLQSFTYLGEYLLTRKDGNDDYWDNNNMLYLVYKVQIRSQYADEYGSYDAVDDIYWYISYSNLMLNGDGAVDVDLLSYNTPVDGVSIDNGTWYYSGYDSLDSLYKNVVTAKLDTYKHEDNVDANAAIQKASEGKKADEAKNDSDKKDSNDAAASTPAADNSAETEVAGEADQASADSSASADSAATGDASEFVLPNSSTEHISITDVEGLSQQQCLIARNEIYARHGRKFKDQGLQDYFNGCSWYNGTIE
;
A
#
# COMPACT_ATOMS: atom_id res chain seq x y z
N ASP A 1 -33.43 39.42 42.43
CA ASP A 1 -33.94 40.79 42.14
C ASP A 1 -35.38 41.06 42.56
N ALA A 2 -36.39 40.25 42.16
CA ALA A 2 -37.80 40.46 42.57
C ALA A 2 -38.03 40.21 44.08
N ILE A 3 -37.38 39.22 44.66
CA ILE A 3 -37.43 38.87 46.08
C ILE A 3 -36.71 39.96 46.89
N GLU A 4 -35.52 40.33 46.43
CA GLU A 4 -34.77 41.43 47.07
C GLU A 4 -35.61 42.72 47.10
N LYS A 5 -36.14 43.16 46.00
CA LYS A 5 -36.96 44.34 45.86
C LYS A 5 -38.20 44.33 46.78
N LYS A 6 -38.81 43.14 46.96
CA LYS A 6 -40.05 42.95 47.75
C LYS A 6 -39.79 42.84 49.23
N TYR A 7 -38.67 42.26 49.64
CA TYR A 7 -38.45 41.89 51.05
C TYR A 7 -37.30 42.63 51.74
N LYS A 8 -36.41 43.32 50.98
CA LYS A 8 -35.25 44.05 51.52
C LYS A 8 -35.57 44.92 52.73
N SER A 9 -36.70 45.64 52.71
CA SER A 9 -37.16 46.50 53.85
C SER A 9 -37.82 45.75 55.03
N LYS A 10 -38.06 44.41 54.82
CA LYS A 10 -38.75 43.60 55.87
C LYS A 10 -37.79 42.68 56.63
N ILE A 11 -36.54 42.63 56.19
CA ILE A 11 -35.50 41.77 56.77
C ILE A 11 -34.52 42.67 57.50
N SER A 12 -34.31 42.39 58.76
CA SER A 12 -33.42 43.17 59.62
C SER A 12 -32.59 42.23 60.50
N PHE A 13 -31.52 42.75 61.07
CA PHE A 13 -30.81 41.99 62.09
C PHE A 13 -31.66 41.87 63.35
N LYS A 14 -31.59 40.73 64.01
CA LYS A 14 -32.37 40.41 65.22
C LYS A 14 -32.06 41.32 66.38
N SER A 15 -30.85 41.85 66.48
CA SER A 15 -30.38 42.79 67.45
C SER A 15 -29.12 43.53 67.00
N PRO A 16 -28.79 44.69 67.64
CA PRO A 16 -27.50 45.34 67.37
C PRO A 16 -26.28 44.44 67.65
N GLY A 17 -26.39 43.53 68.62
CA GLY A 17 -25.35 42.56 68.96
C GLY A 17 -25.18 41.54 67.89
N ALA A 18 -26.27 41.08 67.26
CA ALA A 18 -26.24 40.17 66.11
C ALA A 18 -25.53 40.80 64.88
N ALA A 19 -25.87 42.06 64.59
CA ALA A 19 -25.23 42.84 63.56
C ALA A 19 -23.72 42.99 63.78
N LYS A 20 -23.29 43.31 65.01
CA LYS A 20 -21.88 43.46 65.36
C LYS A 20 -21.10 42.15 65.22
N LYS A 21 -21.72 41.06 65.67
CA LYS A 21 -21.08 39.72 65.56
C LYS A 21 -20.90 39.30 64.12
N LEU A 22 -21.91 39.50 63.28
CA LEU A 22 -21.84 39.23 61.84
C LEU A 22 -20.79 40.06 61.14
N LYS A 23 -20.72 41.35 61.47
CA LYS A 23 -19.69 42.25 60.94
C LYS A 23 -18.27 41.75 61.28
N GLY A 24 -18.10 41.19 62.46
CA GLY A 24 -16.81 40.60 62.88
C GLY A 24 -16.43 39.29 62.12
N LEU A 25 -17.44 38.54 61.69
CA LEU A 25 -17.23 37.26 61.00
C LEU A 25 -17.14 37.37 59.43
N TYR A 26 -17.98 38.27 58.92
CA TYR A 26 -18.18 38.33 57.42
C TYR A 26 -17.97 39.75 56.86
N GLY A 27 -17.47 40.71 57.65
CA GLY A 27 -17.34 42.11 57.24
C GLY A 27 -18.68 42.84 57.19
N ASP A 28 -18.70 44.02 56.54
CA ASP A 28 -19.92 44.78 56.35
C ASP A 28 -20.87 44.11 55.38
N THR A 29 -21.85 43.36 55.88
CA THR A 29 -22.88 42.70 55.11
C THR A 29 -24.26 43.21 55.46
N SER A 30 -25.15 43.35 54.49
CA SER A 30 -26.54 43.70 54.72
C SER A 30 -27.34 42.45 55.18
N PRO A 31 -28.49 42.65 55.90
CA PRO A 31 -29.36 41.51 56.23
C PRO A 31 -29.79 40.70 55.03
N MET A 32 -30.01 41.37 53.91
CA MET A 32 -30.42 40.69 52.69
C MET A 32 -29.25 39.88 52.03
N THR A 33 -28.07 40.47 51.93
CA THR A 33 -26.87 39.80 51.43
C THR A 33 -26.51 38.58 52.29
N PHE A 34 -26.67 38.70 53.63
CA PHE A 34 -26.45 37.53 54.48
C PHE A 34 -27.47 36.41 54.22
N LEU A 35 -28.76 36.79 54.04
CA LEU A 35 -29.79 35.82 53.69
C LEU A 35 -29.46 35.10 52.37
N GLU A 36 -29.13 35.87 51.35
CA GLU A 36 -28.82 35.35 50.03
C GLU A 36 -27.63 34.35 50.04
N ASN A 37 -26.57 34.66 50.77
CA ASN A 37 -25.42 33.83 50.95
C ASN A 37 -25.63 32.54 51.75
N ASN A 38 -26.76 32.48 52.50
CA ASN A 38 -27.08 31.40 53.43
C ASN A 38 -28.34 30.62 53.05
N VAL A 39 -28.86 30.85 51.85
CA VAL A 39 -29.94 30.07 51.23
C VAL A 39 -29.50 29.69 49.88
N GLN A 40 -29.41 28.40 49.63
CA GLN A 40 -29.02 27.82 48.32
C GLN A 40 -30.08 26.86 47.84
N VAL A 41 -30.26 26.79 46.54
CA VAL A 41 -31.03 25.74 45.87
C VAL A 41 -30.03 24.71 45.36
N GLN A 42 -30.23 23.49 45.74
CA GLN A 42 -29.45 22.35 45.22
C GLN A 42 -30.36 21.56 44.26
N ARG A 43 -29.90 21.33 43.07
CA ARG A 43 -30.54 20.41 42.13
C ARG A 43 -30.11 18.99 42.46
N ASP A 44 -31.05 18.08 42.34
CA ASP A 44 -30.83 16.63 42.58
C ASP A 44 -30.73 15.89 41.25
N ASP A 45 -29.96 16.46 40.32
CA ASP A 45 -29.65 15.83 39.05
C ASP A 45 -28.14 15.85 38.77
N ASP A 46 -27.62 14.79 38.24
CA ASP A 46 -26.21 14.64 37.84
C ASP A 46 -25.96 15.19 36.43
N GLY A 47 -26.97 15.77 35.77
CA GLY A 47 -26.95 16.13 34.37
C GLY A 47 -26.68 17.61 34.14
N ASP A 48 -25.74 17.90 33.25
CA ASP A 48 -25.56 19.24 32.70
C ASP A 48 -26.65 19.59 31.67
N TYR A 49 -27.41 18.61 31.20
CA TYR A 49 -28.43 18.75 30.15
C TYR A 49 -29.81 18.37 30.64
N VAL A 50 -30.80 19.16 30.26
CA VAL A 50 -32.20 18.94 30.61
C VAL A 50 -33.11 18.98 29.37
N SER A 51 -34.18 18.20 29.37
CA SER A 51 -35.12 18.10 28.26
C SER A 51 -36.50 18.64 28.64
N ASN A 52 -37.21 19.21 27.64
CA ASN A 52 -38.61 19.62 27.86
C ASN A 52 -39.45 18.43 28.34
N GLY A 53 -40.12 18.67 29.48
CA GLY A 53 -40.95 17.65 30.09
C GLY A 53 -40.29 16.91 31.24
N GLU A 54 -38.98 17.01 31.36
CA GLU A 54 -38.20 16.46 32.46
C GLU A 54 -38.58 17.16 33.78
N LYS A 55 -38.50 16.43 34.87
CA LYS A 55 -38.76 16.95 36.22
C LYS A 55 -37.44 17.03 36.97
N ILE A 56 -37.07 18.22 37.35
CA ILE A 56 -35.88 18.48 38.14
C ILE A 56 -36.30 18.64 39.58
N ALA A 57 -35.89 17.72 40.45
CA ALA A 57 -36.02 17.85 41.88
C ALA A 57 -35.03 18.88 42.41
N TYR A 58 -35.48 19.64 43.37
CA TYR A 58 -34.62 20.58 44.06
C TYR A 58 -34.85 20.58 45.56
N THR A 59 -33.80 20.82 46.28
CA THR A 59 -33.81 20.98 47.75
C THR A 59 -33.26 22.33 48.15
N TRP A 60 -33.78 22.83 49.28
CA TRP A 60 -33.29 24.07 49.81
C TRP A 60 -32.28 23.82 50.93
N ALA A 61 -31.04 24.25 50.71
CA ALA A 61 -30.03 24.30 51.77
C ALA A 61 -30.12 25.65 52.48
N VAL A 62 -30.67 25.61 53.67
CA VAL A 62 -30.90 26.84 54.48
C VAL A 62 -30.07 26.74 55.74
N SER A 63 -29.15 27.68 55.90
CA SER A 63 -28.30 27.75 57.11
C SER A 63 -29.11 28.05 58.35
N SER A 64 -28.88 27.32 59.44
CA SER A 64 -29.44 27.56 60.75
C SER A 64 -29.09 28.95 61.31
N ASP A 65 -28.00 29.53 60.82
CA ASP A 65 -27.52 30.84 61.24
C ASP A 65 -28.48 32.00 60.89
N ILE A 66 -29.31 31.80 59.86
CA ILE A 66 -30.33 32.82 59.51
C ILE A 66 -31.21 33.13 60.69
N SER A 67 -31.70 32.12 61.39
CA SER A 67 -32.55 32.31 62.59
C SER A 67 -31.80 32.91 63.78
N ASN A 68 -30.47 32.76 63.81
CA ASN A 68 -29.65 33.33 64.88
C ASN A 68 -29.40 34.84 64.70
N TYR A 69 -29.29 35.29 63.47
CA TYR A 69 -28.87 36.65 63.16
C TYR A 69 -29.94 37.54 62.54
N LEU A 70 -30.91 36.95 61.82
CA LEU A 70 -31.97 37.74 61.19
C LEU A 70 -33.31 37.62 61.88
N ASN A 71 -34.10 38.74 61.81
CA ASN A 71 -35.47 38.79 62.28
C ASN A 71 -36.45 38.38 61.17
N CYS A 72 -36.32 37.14 60.74
CA CYS A 72 -37.21 36.54 59.74
C CYS A 72 -37.37 35.03 59.97
N LYS A 73 -38.50 34.51 59.54
CA LYS A 73 -38.74 33.05 59.44
C LYS A 73 -38.92 32.70 58.01
N LEU A 74 -38.08 31.78 57.52
CA LEU A 74 -38.22 31.23 56.18
C LEU A 74 -39.21 30.08 56.22
N LYS A 75 -40.06 30.03 55.23
CA LYS A 75 -40.87 28.86 54.88
C LYS A 75 -40.44 28.39 53.50
N TYR A 76 -39.93 27.22 53.46
CA TYR A 76 -39.46 26.55 52.18
C TYR A 76 -39.97 25.14 52.16
N LYS A 77 -40.05 24.62 51.00
CA LYS A 77 -40.41 23.22 50.70
C LYS A 77 -39.63 22.78 49.47
N ASP A 78 -38.99 21.66 49.63
CA ASP A 78 -38.39 20.97 48.47
C ASP A 78 -39.47 20.62 47.44
N GLY A 79 -39.11 20.58 46.21
CA GLY A 79 -40.07 20.38 45.13
C GLY A 79 -39.49 19.85 43.87
N GLU A 80 -40.33 19.74 42.90
CA GLU A 80 -39.97 19.39 41.53
C GLU A 80 -40.47 20.50 40.59
N GLU A 81 -39.64 20.89 39.66
CA GLU A 81 -40.07 21.76 38.56
C GLU A 81 -39.99 21.01 37.24
N LYS A 82 -40.98 21.23 36.40
CA LYS A 82 -41.00 20.65 35.06
C LYS A 82 -40.34 21.59 34.07
N VAL A 83 -39.31 21.08 33.41
CA VAL A 83 -38.62 21.84 32.37
C VAL A 83 -39.57 22.10 31.20
N SER A 84 -39.63 23.31 30.74
CA SER A 84 -40.45 23.73 29.59
C SER A 84 -39.89 25.00 28.94
N GLY A 85 -40.17 25.18 27.65
CA GLY A 85 -39.76 26.37 26.91
C GLY A 85 -38.36 26.26 26.30
N LEU A 86 -37.73 25.11 26.38
CA LEU A 86 -36.50 24.86 25.63
C LEU A 86 -36.85 24.69 24.15
N GLU A 87 -36.03 25.26 23.31
CA GLU A 87 -36.12 25.05 21.87
C GLU A 87 -35.85 23.58 21.52
N LYS A 88 -36.49 23.09 20.47
CA LYS A 88 -36.22 21.73 20.00
C LYS A 88 -34.87 21.71 19.29
N THR A 89 -34.02 20.80 19.70
CA THR A 89 -32.77 20.51 18.97
C THR A 89 -33.07 19.94 17.60
N LYS A 90 -32.25 20.31 16.64
CA LYS A 90 -32.28 19.76 15.27
C LYS A 90 -31.28 18.59 15.18
N GLN A 91 -31.73 17.46 14.67
CA GLN A 91 -30.81 16.36 14.36
C GLN A 91 -30.05 16.64 13.07
N ILE A 92 -28.73 16.53 13.13
CA ILE A 92 -27.83 16.67 11.98
C ILE A 92 -26.98 15.43 11.80
N ASP A 93 -26.51 15.23 10.58
CA ASP A 93 -25.54 14.20 10.23
C ASP A 93 -24.20 14.87 9.98
N VAL A 94 -23.36 14.93 11.02
CA VAL A 94 -22.05 15.62 10.98
C VAL A 94 -21.07 14.93 10.03
N PHE A 95 -21.28 13.62 9.76
CA PHE A 95 -20.39 12.87 8.90
C PHE A 95 -20.61 13.13 7.41
N ASN A 96 -21.63 13.90 7.03
CA ASN A 96 -21.76 14.37 5.64
C ASN A 96 -20.70 15.42 5.28
N ASP A 97 -20.16 16.10 6.28
CA ASP A 97 -19.14 17.14 6.12
C ASP A 97 -17.73 16.63 6.52
N VAL A 98 -17.60 15.34 6.84
CA VAL A 98 -16.33 14.67 7.14
C VAL A 98 -15.82 13.98 5.90
N GLU A 99 -14.65 14.36 5.44
CA GLU A 99 -13.83 13.65 4.45
C GLU A 99 -12.64 12.99 5.17
N VAL A 100 -12.41 11.70 4.94
CA VAL A 100 -11.23 11.01 5.42
C VAL A 100 -10.29 10.81 4.24
N LYS A 101 -9.08 11.35 4.34
CA LYS A 101 -8.04 11.22 3.32
C LYS A 101 -7.01 10.19 3.74
N PHE A 102 -6.56 9.42 2.77
CA PHE A 102 -5.54 8.39 2.93
C PHE A 102 -4.33 8.75 2.09
N GLU A 103 -3.14 8.60 2.67
CA GLU A 103 -1.88 8.97 2.02
C GLU A 103 -0.78 7.96 2.35
N GLY A 104 0.23 7.89 1.47
CA GLY A 104 1.38 7.04 1.66
C GLY A 104 1.24 5.69 0.99
N ARG A 105 1.99 4.73 1.49
CA ARG A 105 2.15 3.40 0.91
C ARG A 105 1.76 2.32 1.90
N ALA A 106 0.93 1.37 1.48
CA ALA A 106 0.62 0.18 2.26
C ALA A 106 1.90 -0.69 2.48
N PRO A 107 2.11 -1.27 3.69
CA PRO A 107 1.21 -1.28 4.85
C PRO A 107 1.38 -0.09 5.81
N GLU A 108 2.16 0.92 5.49
CA GLU A 108 2.50 2.06 6.33
C GLU A 108 1.65 3.32 6.00
N GLY A 109 0.48 3.11 5.40
CA GLY A 109 -0.43 4.20 5.05
C GLY A 109 -0.91 4.99 6.26
N THR A 110 -1.26 6.25 6.04
CA THR A 110 -1.79 7.16 7.06
C THR A 110 -3.15 7.71 6.65
N ALA A 111 -3.93 8.11 7.63
CA ALA A 111 -5.22 8.74 7.41
C ALA A 111 -5.35 10.01 8.25
N TYR A 112 -6.07 11.00 7.71
CA TYR A 112 -6.43 12.21 8.42
C TYR A 112 -7.82 12.68 8.01
N ILE A 113 -8.41 13.52 8.88
CA ILE A 113 -9.75 14.05 8.71
C ILE A 113 -9.66 15.45 8.12
N VAL A 114 -10.56 15.76 7.19
CA VAL A 114 -10.87 17.12 6.74
C VAL A 114 -12.35 17.37 7.01
N TYR A 115 -12.66 18.37 7.82
CA TYR A 115 -14.05 18.75 8.10
C TYR A 115 -14.44 19.97 7.29
N HIS A 116 -15.53 19.88 6.53
CA HIS A 116 -16.03 20.93 5.65
C HIS A 116 -17.22 21.72 6.22
N GLY A 117 -17.72 21.30 7.40
CA GLY A 117 -18.79 21.98 8.09
C GLY A 117 -18.33 23.31 8.73
N LYS A 118 -19.26 24.02 9.38
CA LYS A 118 -19.01 25.31 9.99
C LYS A 118 -19.19 25.29 11.52
N GLU A 119 -19.82 24.24 12.01
CA GLU A 119 -20.25 24.12 13.39
C GLU A 119 -19.14 23.57 14.29
N LEU A 120 -18.20 22.83 13.69
CA LEU A 120 -17.09 22.15 14.37
C LEU A 120 -15.78 22.42 13.63
N ASP A 121 -14.68 21.88 14.15
CA ASP A 121 -13.39 21.74 13.49
C ASP A 121 -12.86 20.30 13.65
N GLU A 122 -11.74 19.97 13.01
CA GLU A 122 -11.18 18.63 13.02
C GLU A 122 -10.82 18.12 14.42
N SER A 123 -10.54 19.02 15.38
CA SER A 123 -10.16 18.64 16.76
C SER A 123 -11.26 17.96 17.56
N TYR A 124 -12.51 18.12 17.11
CA TYR A 124 -13.65 17.43 17.71
C TYR A 124 -13.78 15.97 17.25
N PHE A 125 -12.99 15.55 16.27
CA PHE A 125 -13.01 14.18 15.76
C PHE A 125 -11.72 13.44 16.12
N THR A 126 -11.87 12.14 16.35
CA THR A 126 -10.74 11.21 16.48
C THR A 126 -10.84 10.15 15.42
N LEU A 127 -9.70 9.67 14.94
CA LEU A 127 -9.61 8.65 13.91
C LEU A 127 -8.71 7.51 14.40
N ASP A 128 -9.21 6.27 14.35
CA ASP A 128 -8.51 5.10 14.86
C ASP A 128 -8.80 3.86 13.99
N PRO A 129 -7.74 3.16 13.51
CA PRO A 129 -6.33 3.58 13.49
C PRO A 129 -6.07 4.71 12.49
N SER A 130 -5.04 5.53 12.72
CA SER A 130 -4.64 6.64 11.82
C SER A 130 -3.36 6.38 11.05
N SER A 131 -2.68 5.25 11.28
CA SER A 131 -1.43 4.86 10.62
C SER A 131 -1.29 3.34 10.59
N GLY A 132 -0.32 2.85 9.80
CA GLY A 132 -0.12 1.41 9.60
C GLY A 132 -1.25 0.79 8.78
N LEU A 133 -1.73 1.51 7.76
CA LEU A 133 -2.94 1.18 7.02
C LEU A 133 -2.63 0.47 5.72
N ASN A 134 -3.49 -0.52 5.40
CA ASN A 134 -3.57 -1.18 4.11
C ASN A 134 -4.86 -0.79 3.37
N ASN A 135 -4.85 -0.89 2.04
CA ASN A 135 -6.09 -0.80 1.27
C ASN A 135 -7.08 -1.89 1.71
N GLY A 136 -8.32 -1.48 1.97
CA GLY A 136 -9.38 -2.35 2.48
C GLY A 136 -9.54 -2.36 4.01
N ASP A 137 -8.59 -1.82 4.76
CA ASP A 137 -8.72 -1.68 6.21
C ASP A 137 -9.89 -0.76 6.58
N LYS A 138 -10.37 -0.91 7.82
CA LYS A 138 -11.41 -0.06 8.39
C LYS A 138 -10.80 0.91 9.37
N VAL A 139 -11.14 2.18 9.22
CA VAL A 139 -10.83 3.24 10.18
C VAL A 139 -12.12 3.83 10.69
N LYS A 140 -12.17 4.09 12.00
CA LYS A 140 -13.35 4.65 12.68
C LYS A 140 -13.10 6.11 13.02
N VAL A 141 -14.00 6.97 12.58
CA VAL A 141 -14.06 8.36 13.00
C VAL A 141 -15.09 8.49 14.11
N THR A 142 -14.70 9.08 15.21
CA THR A 142 -15.56 9.31 16.38
C THR A 142 -15.63 10.82 16.68
N LEU A 143 -16.84 11.35 16.76
CA LEU A 143 -17.09 12.69 17.31
C LEU A 143 -16.99 12.61 18.85
N ASN A 144 -16.07 13.36 19.45
CA ASN A 144 -15.86 13.34 20.89
C ASN A 144 -16.95 14.09 21.65
N ASP A 145 -17.00 13.91 22.98
CA ASP A 145 -18.01 14.52 23.84
C ASP A 145 -17.99 16.06 23.77
N SER A 146 -16.83 16.67 23.59
CA SER A 146 -16.71 18.11 23.44
C SER A 146 -17.39 18.61 22.16
N GLY A 147 -17.29 17.86 21.05
CA GLY A 147 -18.00 18.16 19.83
C GLY A 147 -19.51 18.00 19.95
N VAL A 148 -19.97 16.94 20.63
CA VAL A 148 -21.40 16.73 20.91
C VAL A 148 -21.94 17.91 21.77
N ASN A 149 -21.18 18.34 22.76
CA ASN A 149 -21.54 19.45 23.64
C ASN A 149 -21.58 20.79 22.88
N SER A 150 -20.59 21.08 22.05
CA SER A 150 -20.56 22.31 21.23
C SER A 150 -21.77 22.35 20.29
N LEU A 151 -22.09 21.27 19.60
CA LEU A 151 -23.29 21.20 18.75
C LEU A 151 -24.57 21.49 19.54
N SER A 152 -24.70 20.90 20.73
CA SER A 152 -25.93 21.03 21.54
C SER A 152 -26.08 22.41 22.15
N ILE A 153 -25.01 22.97 22.72
CA ILE A 153 -25.04 24.22 23.48
C ILE A 153 -24.97 25.44 22.55
N ASP A 154 -24.03 25.42 21.60
CA ASP A 154 -23.74 26.58 20.76
C ASP A 154 -24.66 26.68 19.55
N HIS A 155 -25.08 25.51 19.01
CA HIS A 155 -25.84 25.43 17.76
C HIS A 155 -27.26 24.86 17.90
N GLY A 156 -27.62 24.31 19.07
CA GLY A 156 -28.93 23.67 19.28
C GLY A 156 -29.16 22.44 18.42
N GLU A 157 -28.07 21.76 18.04
CA GLU A 157 -28.07 20.61 17.15
C GLU A 157 -27.59 19.35 17.88
N VAL A 158 -28.08 18.18 17.46
CA VAL A 158 -27.71 16.89 18.04
C VAL A 158 -27.29 15.97 16.93
N PRO A 159 -26.10 15.35 16.99
CA PRO A 159 -25.66 14.43 15.96
C PRO A 159 -26.58 13.21 15.91
N LYS A 160 -26.85 12.70 14.70
CA LYS A 160 -27.57 11.42 14.51
C LYS A 160 -26.76 10.24 14.97
N GLU A 161 -25.47 10.28 14.68
CA GLU A 161 -24.47 9.27 15.00
C GLU A 161 -23.22 9.99 15.50
N THR A 162 -22.50 9.35 16.39
CA THR A 162 -21.23 9.85 16.94
C THR A 162 -20.02 9.08 16.41
N GLU A 163 -20.24 8.01 15.66
CA GLU A 163 -19.19 7.18 15.07
C GLU A 163 -19.54 6.81 13.63
N LYS A 164 -18.53 6.70 12.78
CA LYS A 164 -18.67 6.20 11.40
C LYS A 164 -17.41 5.51 10.96
N GLU A 165 -17.57 4.37 10.26
CA GLU A 165 -16.47 3.64 9.66
C GLU A 165 -16.23 4.06 8.21
N TYR A 166 -14.95 4.14 7.84
CA TYR A 166 -14.49 4.39 6.49
C TYR A 166 -13.56 3.27 6.05
N THR A 167 -13.58 2.97 4.75
CA THR A 167 -12.68 1.96 4.19
C THR A 167 -11.49 2.65 3.56
N VAL A 168 -10.29 2.22 3.93
CA VAL A 168 -9.04 2.72 3.36
C VAL A 168 -8.96 2.33 1.89
N SER A 169 -8.62 3.28 1.06
CA SER A 169 -8.41 3.09 -0.38
C SER A 169 -7.49 4.17 -0.94
N GLY A 170 -6.87 3.90 -2.07
CA GLY A 170 -6.03 4.88 -2.74
C GLY A 170 -4.59 4.95 -2.23
N LEU A 171 -4.16 4.03 -1.35
CA LEU A 171 -2.75 3.89 -0.99
C LEU A 171 -2.00 3.17 -2.11
N GLU A 172 -0.78 3.64 -2.38
CA GLU A 172 0.15 2.85 -3.19
C GLU A 172 0.44 1.51 -2.49
N SER A 173 0.62 0.45 -3.27
CA SER A 173 0.96 -0.87 -2.73
C SER A 173 1.86 -1.65 -3.67
N THR A 174 2.59 -2.62 -3.15
CA THR A 174 3.39 -3.52 -3.98
C THR A 174 2.46 -4.42 -4.80
N LEU A 175 2.78 -4.64 -6.08
CA LEU A 175 2.08 -5.63 -6.90
C LEU A 175 2.37 -7.04 -6.36
N GLU A 176 1.33 -7.73 -5.89
CA GLU A 176 1.46 -9.06 -5.27
C GLU A 176 0.75 -10.17 -6.03
N LYS A 177 -0.17 -9.84 -6.94
CA LYS A 177 -1.00 -10.81 -7.67
C LYS A 177 -1.09 -10.47 -9.15
N LEU A 178 -1.10 -11.49 -9.99
CA LEU A 178 -1.34 -11.32 -11.43
C LEU A 178 -2.70 -10.71 -11.75
N ALA A 179 -3.71 -11.01 -10.93
CA ALA A 179 -5.06 -10.47 -11.09
C ALA A 179 -5.17 -8.95 -10.91
N ASP A 180 -4.19 -8.33 -10.27
CA ASP A 180 -4.15 -6.89 -9.99
C ASP A 180 -3.47 -6.12 -11.14
N ILE A 181 -2.95 -6.80 -12.15
CA ILE A 181 -2.37 -6.15 -13.33
C ILE A 181 -3.50 -5.63 -14.23
N ASP A 182 -3.58 -4.33 -14.38
CA ASP A 182 -4.55 -3.72 -15.26
C ASP A 182 -4.20 -3.94 -16.74
N LYS A 183 -5.25 -3.94 -17.57
CA LYS A 183 -5.13 -4.29 -19.00
C LYS A 183 -4.28 -3.31 -19.81
N ASP A 184 -4.30 -2.04 -19.44
CA ASP A 184 -3.60 -0.99 -20.20
C ASP A 184 -2.11 -1.04 -19.88
N SER A 185 -1.73 -1.25 -18.62
CA SER A 185 -0.34 -1.50 -18.22
C SER A 185 0.22 -2.78 -18.84
N LEU A 186 -0.54 -3.89 -18.79
CA LEU A 186 -0.14 -5.14 -19.45
C LEU A 186 0.07 -4.96 -20.96
N LYS A 187 -0.85 -4.27 -21.63
CA LYS A 187 -0.73 -3.98 -23.05
C LYS A 187 0.49 -3.14 -23.38
N SER A 188 0.81 -2.15 -22.54
CA SER A 188 1.99 -1.31 -22.71
C SER A 188 3.28 -2.12 -22.57
N MET A 189 3.35 -3.03 -21.60
CA MET A 189 4.48 -3.95 -21.41
C MET A 189 4.60 -4.94 -22.58
N GLN A 190 3.49 -5.44 -23.12
CA GLN A 190 3.50 -6.31 -24.30
C GLN A 190 4.00 -5.58 -25.55
N GLN A 191 3.59 -4.33 -25.76
CA GLN A 191 4.09 -3.51 -26.86
C GLN A 191 5.59 -3.27 -26.71
N GLN A 192 6.05 -2.96 -25.51
CA GLN A 192 7.48 -2.80 -25.22
C GLN A 192 8.26 -4.09 -25.54
N ALA A 193 7.72 -5.26 -25.21
CA ALA A 193 8.36 -6.53 -25.53
C ALA A 193 8.55 -6.72 -27.05
N GLU A 194 7.53 -6.40 -27.85
CA GLU A 194 7.61 -6.45 -29.31
C GLU A 194 8.67 -5.47 -29.84
N ASP A 195 8.69 -4.25 -29.33
CA ASP A 195 9.65 -3.22 -29.76
C ASP A 195 11.09 -3.62 -29.41
N VAL A 196 11.32 -4.15 -28.21
CA VAL A 196 12.63 -4.63 -27.74
C VAL A 196 13.10 -5.82 -28.58
N TYR A 197 12.20 -6.79 -28.83
CA TYR A 197 12.59 -7.97 -29.64
C TYR A 197 12.85 -7.59 -31.10
N ASN A 198 12.08 -6.68 -31.68
CA ASN A 198 12.32 -6.14 -33.02
C ASN A 198 13.68 -5.43 -33.12
N ALA A 199 14.03 -4.64 -32.11
CA ALA A 199 15.33 -3.98 -32.03
C ALA A 199 16.48 -4.99 -31.90
N TYR A 200 16.29 -6.04 -31.07
CA TYR A 200 17.25 -7.15 -30.97
C TYR A 200 17.47 -7.84 -32.30
N MET A 201 16.39 -8.20 -33.04
CA MET A 201 16.49 -8.82 -34.38
C MET A 201 17.26 -7.92 -35.35
N ALA A 202 16.93 -6.63 -35.40
CA ALA A 202 17.56 -5.70 -36.31
C ALA A 202 19.08 -5.54 -36.08
N GLN A 203 19.53 -5.76 -34.85
CA GLN A 203 20.94 -5.65 -34.48
C GLN A 203 21.73 -6.95 -34.61
N ASN A 204 21.06 -8.10 -34.41
CA ASN A 204 21.77 -9.38 -34.21
C ASN A 204 21.48 -10.44 -35.30
N TRP A 205 20.41 -10.26 -36.09
CA TRP A 205 20.05 -11.25 -37.07
C TRP A 205 20.59 -10.91 -38.47
N GLU A 206 21.02 -11.93 -39.17
CA GLU A 206 21.40 -11.87 -40.59
C GLU A 206 20.23 -12.25 -41.51
N ASN A 207 20.41 -12.10 -42.81
CA ASN A 207 19.40 -12.44 -43.82
C ASN A 207 19.06 -13.95 -43.85
N SER A 208 19.85 -14.78 -43.20
CA SER A 208 19.66 -16.23 -43.05
C SER A 208 18.63 -16.59 -41.97
N SER A 209 18.15 -15.60 -41.19
CA SER A 209 17.17 -15.75 -40.12
C SER A 209 15.90 -14.98 -40.43
N SER A 210 14.74 -15.55 -40.10
CA SER A 210 13.45 -14.88 -40.24
C SER A 210 12.49 -15.24 -39.13
N LEU A 211 11.82 -14.22 -38.55
CA LEU A 211 10.78 -14.40 -37.54
C LEU A 211 9.54 -15.02 -38.20
N GLN A 212 9.07 -16.13 -37.68
CA GLN A 212 7.84 -16.78 -38.10
C GLN A 212 6.66 -16.41 -37.19
N SER A 213 6.89 -16.34 -35.86
CA SER A 213 5.91 -15.87 -34.89
C SER A 213 6.59 -15.36 -33.63
N PHE A 214 5.91 -14.38 -32.97
CA PHE A 214 6.23 -13.89 -31.65
C PHE A 214 4.94 -13.95 -30.83
N THR A 215 4.81 -14.96 -29.98
CA THR A 215 3.54 -15.31 -29.34
C THR A 215 3.66 -15.17 -27.83
N TYR A 216 2.85 -14.30 -27.26
CA TYR A 216 2.71 -14.15 -25.83
C TYR A 216 2.04 -15.40 -25.23
N LEU A 217 2.62 -15.94 -24.15
CA LEU A 217 2.15 -17.14 -23.47
C LEU A 217 1.51 -16.86 -22.09
N GLY A 218 1.80 -15.73 -21.49
CA GLY A 218 1.37 -15.38 -20.13
C GLY A 218 2.49 -14.79 -19.28
N GLU A 219 2.28 -14.74 -17.98
CA GLU A 219 3.20 -14.13 -17.02
C GLU A 219 3.62 -15.09 -15.91
N TYR A 220 4.83 -14.88 -15.38
CA TYR A 220 5.28 -15.33 -14.07
C TYR A 220 5.46 -14.12 -13.18
N LEU A 221 4.78 -14.10 -12.03
CA LEU A 221 4.99 -13.09 -10.99
C LEU A 221 5.67 -13.73 -9.79
N LEU A 222 6.82 -13.20 -9.42
CA LEU A 222 7.55 -13.57 -8.22
C LEU A 222 7.39 -12.44 -7.21
N THR A 223 6.95 -12.77 -6.00
CA THR A 223 6.80 -11.81 -4.89
C THR A 223 7.65 -12.28 -3.72
N ARG A 224 8.38 -11.36 -3.09
CA ARG A 224 9.27 -11.67 -1.99
C ARG A 224 8.49 -12.28 -0.82
N LYS A 225 9.06 -13.30 -0.17
CA LYS A 225 8.48 -13.91 1.03
C LYS A 225 8.66 -13.00 2.23
N ASP A 226 7.68 -13.01 3.14
CA ASP A 226 7.77 -12.28 4.39
C ASP A 226 8.97 -12.77 5.23
N GLY A 227 9.63 -11.83 5.90
CA GLY A 227 10.80 -12.12 6.73
C GLY A 227 12.11 -12.29 5.96
N ASN A 228 12.10 -12.08 4.65
CA ASN A 228 13.31 -12.01 3.84
C ASN A 228 13.61 -10.53 3.55
N ASP A 229 14.28 -9.86 4.47
CA ASP A 229 14.53 -8.42 4.45
C ASP A 229 15.88 -8.06 3.79
N ASP A 230 16.37 -8.89 2.87
CA ASP A 230 17.57 -8.50 2.14
C ASP A 230 17.27 -7.26 1.31
N TYR A 231 17.95 -6.16 1.64
CA TYR A 231 17.80 -4.87 0.98
C TYR A 231 18.02 -4.93 -0.55
N TRP A 232 18.77 -5.94 -1.00
CA TRP A 232 19.16 -6.11 -2.39
C TRP A 232 18.16 -6.91 -3.23
N ASP A 233 17.27 -7.64 -2.59
CA ASP A 233 16.25 -8.40 -3.29
C ASP A 233 15.09 -7.50 -3.72
N ASN A 234 14.62 -7.70 -4.94
CA ASN A 234 13.43 -7.00 -5.44
C ASN A 234 12.18 -7.42 -4.64
N ASN A 235 11.24 -6.51 -4.44
CA ASN A 235 9.97 -6.83 -3.79
C ASN A 235 9.14 -7.78 -4.67
N ASN A 236 9.17 -7.56 -5.97
CA ASN A 236 8.56 -8.43 -6.97
C ASN A 236 9.34 -8.42 -8.28
N MET A 237 9.08 -9.42 -9.13
CA MET A 237 9.57 -9.50 -10.50
C MET A 237 8.45 -10.10 -11.36
N LEU A 238 8.06 -9.38 -12.40
CA LEU A 238 7.07 -9.82 -13.38
C LEU A 238 7.78 -10.17 -14.69
N TYR A 239 7.56 -11.39 -15.18
CA TYR A 239 8.10 -11.89 -16.45
C TYR A 239 6.95 -12.06 -17.44
N LEU A 240 6.97 -11.36 -18.55
CA LEU A 240 6.09 -11.62 -19.70
C LEU A 240 6.79 -12.63 -20.61
N VAL A 241 6.19 -13.79 -20.81
CA VAL A 241 6.81 -14.94 -21.48
C VAL A 241 6.29 -15.06 -22.89
N TYR A 242 7.22 -15.29 -23.82
CA TYR A 242 6.94 -15.41 -25.25
C TYR A 242 7.51 -16.68 -25.82
N LYS A 243 6.79 -17.28 -26.77
CA LYS A 243 7.32 -18.26 -27.71
C LYS A 243 7.64 -17.56 -29.00
N VAL A 244 8.88 -17.74 -29.47
CA VAL A 244 9.39 -17.18 -30.70
C VAL A 244 9.72 -18.31 -31.66
N GLN A 245 9.15 -18.30 -32.85
CA GLN A 245 9.48 -19.25 -33.91
C GLN A 245 10.38 -18.56 -34.91
N ILE A 246 11.55 -19.15 -35.14
CA ILE A 246 12.61 -18.61 -36.00
C ILE A 246 12.93 -19.61 -37.06
N ARG A 247 12.85 -19.22 -38.34
CA ARG A 247 13.36 -19.98 -39.43
C ARG A 247 14.79 -19.57 -39.71
N SER A 248 15.71 -20.54 -39.66
CA SER A 248 17.11 -20.39 -39.99
C SER A 248 17.41 -21.19 -41.26
N GLN A 249 18.09 -20.58 -42.24
CA GLN A 249 18.36 -21.23 -43.52
C GLN A 249 19.67 -20.76 -44.14
N TYR A 250 20.41 -21.70 -44.71
CA TYR A 250 21.47 -21.43 -45.66
C TYR A 250 21.52 -22.53 -46.74
N ALA A 251 22.12 -22.23 -47.89
CA ALA A 251 22.48 -23.20 -48.91
C ALA A 251 23.75 -22.71 -49.63
N ASP A 252 24.80 -23.47 -49.50
CA ASP A 252 26.10 -23.19 -50.12
C ASP A 252 26.75 -24.47 -50.67
N GLU A 253 27.99 -24.39 -51.09
CA GLU A 253 28.72 -25.52 -51.63
C GLU A 253 29.06 -26.63 -50.61
N TYR A 254 28.95 -26.35 -49.32
CA TYR A 254 29.25 -27.26 -48.22
C TYR A 254 28.00 -27.92 -47.62
N GLY A 255 26.80 -27.42 -47.93
CA GLY A 255 25.57 -28.00 -47.43
C GLY A 255 24.38 -27.06 -47.47
N SER A 256 23.30 -27.52 -46.86
CA SER A 256 22.08 -26.70 -46.66
C SER A 256 21.44 -26.98 -45.32
N TYR A 257 20.87 -25.97 -44.74
CA TYR A 257 20.04 -26.03 -43.53
C TYR A 257 18.76 -25.25 -43.80
N ASP A 258 17.64 -25.77 -43.36
CA ASP A 258 16.36 -25.07 -43.41
C ASP A 258 15.46 -25.69 -42.33
N ALA A 259 15.33 -24.99 -41.19
CA ALA A 259 14.51 -25.44 -40.07
C ALA A 259 13.82 -24.25 -39.37
N VAL A 260 12.74 -24.57 -38.66
CA VAL A 260 12.05 -23.64 -37.77
C VAL A 260 12.24 -24.15 -36.36
N ASP A 261 12.86 -23.31 -35.53
CA ASP A 261 13.17 -23.61 -34.15
C ASP A 261 12.26 -22.76 -33.22
N ASP A 262 11.87 -23.36 -32.11
CA ASP A 262 11.11 -22.71 -31.04
C ASP A 262 12.08 -22.19 -29.97
N ILE A 263 12.07 -20.89 -29.71
CA ILE A 263 12.83 -20.23 -28.64
C ILE A 263 11.86 -19.60 -27.65
N TYR A 264 12.15 -19.72 -26.36
CA TYR A 264 11.35 -19.13 -25.32
C TYR A 264 12.08 -17.92 -24.75
N TRP A 265 11.43 -16.79 -24.78
CA TRP A 265 12.00 -15.49 -24.43
C TRP A 265 11.11 -14.76 -23.41
N TYR A 266 11.67 -13.83 -22.67
CA TYR A 266 10.92 -12.99 -21.75
C TYR A 266 11.39 -11.54 -21.78
N ILE A 267 10.51 -10.63 -21.36
CA ILE A 267 10.85 -9.33 -20.80
C ILE A 267 10.40 -9.31 -19.37
N SER A 268 11.16 -8.70 -18.48
CA SER A 268 10.79 -8.64 -17.06
C SER A 268 10.98 -7.26 -16.47
N TYR A 269 10.12 -6.93 -15.52
CA TYR A 269 10.09 -5.70 -14.73
C TYR A 269 10.17 -6.05 -13.26
N SER A 270 10.75 -5.16 -12.44
CA SER A 270 10.96 -5.40 -11.01
C SER A 270 10.45 -4.23 -10.16
N ASN A 271 10.10 -4.52 -8.90
CA ASN A 271 9.64 -3.53 -7.93
C ASN A 271 8.40 -2.75 -8.39
N LEU A 272 7.51 -3.45 -9.08
CA LEU A 272 6.26 -2.88 -9.56
C LEU A 272 5.34 -2.53 -8.39
N MET A 273 4.75 -1.35 -8.48
CA MET A 273 3.78 -0.83 -7.53
C MET A 273 2.41 -0.69 -8.19
N LEU A 274 1.38 -0.76 -7.38
CA LEU A 274 0.04 -0.29 -7.73
C LEU A 274 -0.09 1.13 -7.19
N ASN A 275 -0.46 2.06 -8.03
CA ASN A 275 -0.79 3.41 -7.62
C ASN A 275 -2.19 3.48 -6.96
N GLY A 276 -2.59 4.66 -6.48
CA GLY A 276 -3.83 4.84 -5.72
C GLY A 276 -5.11 4.47 -6.46
N ASP A 277 -5.12 4.44 -7.79
CA ASP A 277 -6.24 4.01 -8.64
C ASP A 277 -6.17 2.52 -9.04
N GLY A 278 -5.13 1.82 -8.62
CA GLY A 278 -4.93 0.39 -8.85
C GLY A 278 -4.25 0.06 -10.18
N ALA A 279 -3.78 1.04 -10.94
CA ALA A 279 -2.98 0.78 -12.12
C ALA A 279 -1.53 0.42 -11.73
N VAL A 280 -0.88 -0.42 -12.53
CA VAL A 280 0.53 -0.76 -12.32
C VAL A 280 1.41 0.41 -12.73
N ASP A 281 2.20 0.92 -11.79
CA ASP A 281 3.27 1.88 -12.07
C ASP A 281 4.48 1.11 -12.59
N VAL A 282 4.72 1.23 -13.90
CA VAL A 282 5.82 0.54 -14.60
C VAL A 282 6.69 1.53 -15.36
N ASP A 283 7.97 1.54 -15.03
CA ASP A 283 8.98 2.17 -15.87
C ASP A 283 9.34 1.24 -17.04
N LEU A 284 8.77 1.51 -18.20
CA LEU A 284 9.01 0.73 -19.41
C LEU A 284 10.46 0.78 -19.90
N LEU A 285 11.29 1.71 -19.44
CA LEU A 285 12.71 1.77 -19.76
C LEU A 285 13.59 0.91 -18.84
N SER A 286 13.02 0.47 -17.70
CA SER A 286 13.72 -0.36 -16.72
C SER A 286 13.27 -1.82 -16.81
N TYR A 287 13.81 -2.54 -17.78
CA TYR A 287 13.46 -3.94 -18.03
C TYR A 287 14.69 -4.84 -18.15
N ASN A 288 14.49 -6.15 -18.05
CA ASN A 288 15.52 -7.15 -18.35
C ASN A 288 15.00 -8.16 -19.37
N THR A 289 15.92 -8.72 -20.14
CA THR A 289 15.70 -9.80 -21.12
C THR A 289 16.70 -10.93 -20.85
N PRO A 290 16.54 -12.13 -21.44
CA PRO A 290 17.50 -13.20 -21.28
C PRO A 290 18.93 -12.77 -21.67
N VAL A 291 19.88 -13.04 -20.80
CA VAL A 291 21.32 -12.89 -21.08
C VAL A 291 21.88 -14.13 -21.75
N ASP A 292 21.23 -15.27 -21.55
CA ASP A 292 21.57 -16.55 -22.20
C ASP A 292 20.93 -16.65 -23.58
N GLY A 293 21.39 -17.61 -24.35
CA GLY A 293 20.81 -17.88 -25.67
C GLY A 293 20.99 -19.34 -26.12
N VAL A 294 20.27 -19.66 -27.16
CA VAL A 294 20.23 -21.00 -27.77
C VAL A 294 21.09 -21.03 -29.01
N SER A 295 21.99 -22.02 -29.07
CA SER A 295 22.82 -22.30 -30.21
C SER A 295 22.09 -23.25 -31.16
N ILE A 296 21.95 -22.88 -32.42
CA ILE A 296 21.33 -23.66 -33.48
C ILE A 296 22.38 -24.08 -34.49
N ASP A 297 22.25 -25.30 -35.08
CA ASP A 297 23.12 -25.89 -36.05
C ASP A 297 24.61 -25.81 -35.66
N ASN A 298 24.97 -26.42 -34.54
CA ASN A 298 26.34 -26.49 -34.02
C ASN A 298 27.02 -25.10 -33.84
N GLY A 299 26.22 -24.04 -33.61
CA GLY A 299 26.71 -22.69 -33.34
C GLY A 299 26.70 -21.78 -34.56
N THR A 300 26.07 -22.19 -35.65
CA THR A 300 25.89 -21.35 -36.85
C THR A 300 25.04 -20.13 -36.52
N TRP A 301 24.01 -20.30 -35.68
CA TRP A 301 23.19 -19.21 -35.14
C TRP A 301 23.14 -19.24 -33.63
N TYR A 302 22.96 -18.08 -33.03
CA TYR A 302 22.75 -17.89 -31.59
C TYR A 302 21.61 -16.90 -31.35
N TYR A 303 20.54 -17.35 -30.70
CA TYR A 303 19.35 -16.55 -30.42
C TYR A 303 19.16 -16.40 -28.94
N SER A 304 18.96 -15.16 -28.46
CA SER A 304 18.67 -14.87 -27.05
C SER A 304 17.39 -15.59 -26.59
N GLY A 305 17.46 -16.27 -25.45
CA GLY A 305 16.36 -17.03 -24.87
C GLY A 305 16.75 -18.43 -24.44
N TYR A 306 15.75 -19.29 -24.34
CA TYR A 306 15.86 -20.67 -23.86
C TYR A 306 15.31 -21.67 -24.90
N ASP A 307 15.85 -22.87 -24.89
CA ASP A 307 15.45 -23.96 -25.79
C ASP A 307 14.07 -24.56 -25.47
N SER A 308 13.61 -24.36 -24.25
CA SER A 308 12.32 -24.88 -23.77
C SER A 308 11.70 -23.97 -22.70
N LEU A 309 10.38 -24.08 -22.57
CA LEU A 309 9.65 -23.38 -21.51
C LEU A 309 10.11 -23.88 -20.13
N ASP A 310 10.43 -25.17 -20.00
CA ASP A 310 10.95 -25.76 -18.76
C ASP A 310 12.31 -25.16 -18.36
N SER A 311 13.22 -24.97 -19.34
CA SER A 311 14.51 -24.31 -19.10
C SER A 311 14.31 -22.87 -18.65
N LEU A 312 13.42 -22.12 -19.30
CA LEU A 312 13.08 -20.76 -18.90
C LEU A 312 12.52 -20.73 -17.47
N TYR A 313 11.49 -21.56 -17.19
CA TYR A 313 10.87 -21.64 -15.87
C TYR A 313 11.87 -21.98 -14.77
N LYS A 314 12.76 -22.95 -15.02
CA LYS A 314 13.81 -23.33 -14.08
C LYS A 314 14.73 -22.17 -13.72
N ASN A 315 15.13 -21.37 -14.70
CA ASN A 315 16.05 -20.25 -14.49
C ASN A 315 15.37 -19.04 -13.86
N VAL A 316 14.15 -18.68 -14.29
CA VAL A 316 13.51 -17.45 -13.82
C VAL A 316 12.61 -17.64 -12.59
N VAL A 317 12.06 -18.83 -12.38
CA VAL A 317 11.17 -19.16 -11.25
C VAL A 317 11.86 -20.09 -10.26
N THR A 318 12.16 -21.33 -10.66
CA THR A 318 12.63 -22.36 -9.72
C THR A 318 13.88 -21.96 -8.95
N ALA A 319 14.83 -21.33 -9.64
CA ALA A 319 16.08 -20.87 -9.02
C ALA A 319 15.90 -19.76 -7.97
N LYS A 320 14.70 -19.18 -7.85
CA LYS A 320 14.39 -18.08 -6.92
C LYS A 320 13.38 -18.47 -5.84
N LEU A 321 12.89 -19.70 -5.82
CA LEU A 321 11.84 -20.13 -4.89
C LEU A 321 12.26 -20.12 -3.43
N ASP A 322 13.53 -20.06 -3.11
CA ASP A 322 14.01 -19.90 -1.73
C ASP A 322 13.60 -18.52 -1.17
N THR A 323 13.73 -17.47 -1.99
CA THR A 323 13.46 -16.08 -1.63
C THR A 323 12.03 -15.64 -1.96
N TYR A 324 11.45 -16.18 -3.04
CA TYR A 324 10.18 -15.72 -3.61
C TYR A 324 9.09 -16.78 -3.58
N LYS A 325 7.85 -16.37 -3.39
CA LYS A 325 6.64 -17.11 -3.80
C LYS A 325 6.33 -16.73 -5.25
N HIS A 326 5.56 -17.54 -5.98
CA HIS A 326 5.21 -17.23 -7.36
C HIS A 326 3.74 -17.49 -7.68
N GLU A 327 3.24 -16.75 -8.66
CA GLU A 327 2.00 -17.03 -9.40
C GLU A 327 2.34 -17.14 -10.89
N ASP A 328 1.61 -17.95 -11.63
CA ASP A 328 1.73 -18.05 -13.07
C ASP A 328 0.38 -18.24 -13.76
N ASN A 329 0.30 -17.78 -15.01
CA ASN A 329 -0.80 -18.04 -15.93
C ASN A 329 -0.30 -18.42 -17.34
N VAL A 330 0.97 -18.84 -17.44
CA VAL A 330 1.61 -19.19 -18.72
C VAL A 330 0.97 -20.43 -19.32
N ASP A 331 0.35 -20.29 -20.51
CA ASP A 331 -0.23 -21.38 -21.28
C ASP A 331 0.65 -21.75 -22.48
N ALA A 332 1.39 -22.84 -22.36
CA ALA A 332 2.19 -23.38 -23.44
C ALA A 332 1.39 -23.72 -24.72
N ASN A 333 0.07 -23.89 -24.60
CA ASN A 333 -0.82 -24.20 -25.72
C ASN A 333 -1.48 -22.96 -26.35
N ALA A 334 -1.30 -21.76 -25.79
CA ALA A 334 -1.89 -20.53 -26.31
C ALA A 334 -1.50 -20.26 -27.78
N ALA A 335 -0.29 -20.67 -28.18
CA ALA A 335 0.20 -20.56 -29.55
C ALA A 335 -0.55 -21.49 -30.54
N ILE A 336 -1.03 -22.64 -30.07
CA ILE A 336 -1.76 -23.61 -30.88
C ILE A 336 -3.18 -23.12 -31.15
N GLN A 337 -3.83 -22.47 -30.20
CA GLN A 337 -5.18 -21.94 -30.33
C GLN A 337 -5.22 -20.76 -31.32
N LYS A 338 -4.30 -19.79 -31.23
CA LYS A 338 -4.22 -18.67 -32.20
C LYS A 338 -3.93 -19.12 -33.61
N ALA A 339 -3.05 -20.12 -33.81
CA ALA A 339 -2.76 -20.71 -35.11
C ALA A 339 -3.99 -21.44 -35.69
N SER A 340 -4.82 -22.07 -34.86
CA SER A 340 -6.05 -22.75 -35.29
C SER A 340 -7.18 -21.75 -35.62
N GLU A 341 -7.25 -20.61 -34.90
CA GLU A 341 -8.19 -19.53 -35.19
C GLU A 341 -7.83 -18.77 -36.47
N GLY A 342 -6.54 -18.52 -36.73
CA GLY A 342 -6.05 -17.95 -37.99
C GLY A 342 -6.37 -18.83 -39.21
N LYS A 343 -6.17 -20.16 -39.11
CA LYS A 343 -6.53 -21.09 -40.18
C LYS A 343 -8.04 -21.19 -40.40
N LYS A 344 -8.88 -21.07 -39.34
CA LYS A 344 -10.33 -21.01 -39.49
C LYS A 344 -10.82 -19.72 -40.16
N ALA A 345 -10.12 -18.62 -39.97
CA ALA A 345 -10.46 -17.35 -40.61
C ALA A 345 -10.10 -17.35 -42.12
N ASP A 346 -9.04 -18.06 -42.53
CA ASP A 346 -8.68 -18.20 -43.94
C ASP A 346 -9.49 -19.28 -44.66
N GLU A 347 -9.89 -20.38 -43.98
CA GLU A 347 -10.79 -21.40 -44.54
C GLU A 347 -12.25 -20.89 -44.65
N ALA A 348 -12.69 -20.00 -43.77
CA ALA A 348 -14.04 -19.41 -43.83
C ALA A 348 -14.27 -18.43 -44.99
N LYS A 349 -13.20 -18.03 -45.70
CA LYS A 349 -13.31 -17.24 -46.95
C LYS A 349 -13.40 -18.02 -48.21
N ASN A 350 -13.27 -19.37 -48.18
CA ASN A 350 -13.20 -20.16 -49.40
C ASN A 350 -14.23 -21.31 -49.50
N ASP A 351 -15.23 -21.40 -48.63
CA ASP A 351 -16.26 -22.43 -48.77
C ASP A 351 -17.67 -21.90 -48.41
N SER A 352 -18.23 -21.18 -49.36
CA SER A 352 -19.68 -21.09 -49.54
C SER A 352 -20.07 -22.05 -50.65
N ASP A 353 -20.08 -23.34 -50.34
CA ASP A 353 -20.94 -24.33 -51.02
C ASP A 353 -20.50 -25.75 -50.61
N LYS A 354 -21.20 -26.34 -49.67
CA LYS A 354 -21.78 -27.68 -49.70
C LYS A 354 -22.23 -28.17 -48.32
N LYS A 355 -23.42 -28.62 -48.37
CA LYS A 355 -24.34 -29.07 -47.33
C LYS A 355 -24.12 -30.56 -46.98
N ASP A 356 -24.45 -30.85 -45.69
CA ASP A 356 -24.92 -32.10 -45.11
C ASP A 356 -24.01 -33.33 -44.94
N SER A 357 -23.78 -33.77 -43.73
CA SER A 357 -24.52 -34.80 -42.97
C SER A 357 -23.65 -35.57 -41.95
N ASN A 358 -24.16 -35.62 -40.73
CA ASN A 358 -24.14 -36.71 -39.71
C ASN A 358 -22.84 -37.50 -39.42
N ASP A 359 -22.46 -37.78 -38.23
CA ASP A 359 -23.08 -38.31 -36.98
C ASP A 359 -21.98 -38.78 -36.00
N ALA A 360 -22.23 -38.47 -34.74
CA ALA A 360 -22.04 -39.23 -33.52
C ALA A 360 -20.71 -39.91 -33.06
N ALA A 361 -20.48 -39.63 -31.80
CA ALA A 361 -20.13 -40.51 -30.65
C ALA A 361 -18.65 -40.61 -30.21
N ALA A 362 -18.41 -39.98 -29.10
CA ALA A 362 -18.15 -40.50 -27.72
C ALA A 362 -16.96 -41.47 -27.53
N SER A 363 -16.02 -41.07 -26.69
CA SER A 363 -15.76 -41.72 -25.39
C SER A 363 -14.41 -41.38 -24.80
N THR A 364 -14.44 -40.88 -23.58
CA THR A 364 -13.36 -40.99 -22.57
C THR A 364 -13.15 -42.48 -22.18
N PRO A 365 -12.02 -42.91 -21.59
CA PRO A 365 -11.78 -42.61 -20.16
C PRO A 365 -10.31 -42.52 -19.71
N ALA A 366 -10.24 -41.97 -18.56
CA ALA A 366 -9.36 -41.84 -17.44
C ALA A 366 -8.44 -43.01 -17.01
N ALA A 367 -7.55 -42.60 -16.09
CA ALA A 367 -6.88 -43.31 -14.98
C ALA A 367 -5.41 -43.65 -15.20
N ASP A 368 -4.57 -43.14 -14.41
CA ASP A 368 -4.12 -43.37 -13.02
C ASP A 368 -2.80 -44.14 -12.94
N ASN A 369 -1.88 -43.64 -12.19
CA ASN A 369 -1.11 -44.24 -11.09
C ASN A 369 0.32 -43.70 -10.88
N SER A 370 0.43 -43.05 -9.75
CA SER A 370 1.44 -43.10 -8.68
C SER A 370 2.71 -43.97 -8.84
N ALA A 371 3.85 -43.42 -8.45
CA ALA A 371 4.72 -44.01 -7.43
C ALA A 371 5.82 -43.05 -6.94
N GLU A 372 5.85 -42.88 -5.64
CA GLU A 372 6.90 -42.30 -4.79
C GLU A 372 8.25 -43.02 -4.97
N THR A 373 9.34 -42.28 -4.75
CA THR A 373 10.46 -42.81 -3.96
C THR A 373 11.28 -41.67 -3.36
N GLU A 374 11.24 -41.57 -2.04
CA GLU A 374 12.19 -40.83 -1.19
C GLU A 374 13.59 -41.41 -1.29
N VAL A 375 14.61 -40.58 -1.16
CA VAL A 375 15.79 -40.88 -0.32
C VAL A 375 16.41 -39.57 0.22
N ALA A 376 16.56 -39.56 1.54
CA ALA A 376 17.18 -38.56 2.39
C ALA A 376 18.70 -38.66 2.41
N GLY A 377 19.35 -37.62 2.93
CA GLY A 377 20.72 -37.64 3.40
C GLY A 377 21.34 -36.26 3.59
N GLU A 378 21.16 -35.69 4.77
CA GLU A 378 22.11 -35.20 5.81
C GLU A 378 23.23 -34.24 5.34
N ALA A 379 23.12 -33.00 5.80
CA ALA A 379 23.75 -32.28 6.92
C ALA A 379 25.30 -32.22 6.93
N ASP A 380 25.85 -31.02 6.94
CA ASP A 380 26.71 -30.61 8.04
C ASP A 380 26.85 -29.09 8.18
N GLN A 381 26.89 -28.64 9.42
CA GLN A 381 27.09 -27.30 9.94
C GLN A 381 28.56 -26.92 9.95
N ALA A 382 28.89 -25.65 9.78
CA ALA A 382 29.86 -24.98 10.64
C ALA A 382 29.72 -23.47 10.64
N SER A 383 29.45 -22.94 11.80
CA SER A 383 29.55 -21.53 12.20
C SER A 383 31.03 -21.11 12.30
N ALA A 384 31.29 -19.82 12.05
CA ALA A 384 32.15 -18.98 12.91
C ALA A 384 32.21 -17.54 12.43
N ASP A 385 31.66 -16.70 13.24
CA ASP A 385 32.03 -15.37 13.74
C ASP A 385 33.46 -14.86 13.39
N SER A 386 33.51 -13.62 12.87
CA SER A 386 34.25 -12.53 13.52
C SER A 386 34.34 -11.28 12.65
N SER A 387 33.93 -10.19 13.28
CA SER A 387 34.16 -8.78 12.96
C SER A 387 35.60 -8.46 12.55
N ALA A 388 35.75 -7.63 11.50
CA ALA A 388 36.77 -6.57 11.47
C ALA A 388 36.48 -5.58 10.36
N SER A 389 36.31 -4.35 10.77
CA SER A 389 36.37 -3.12 9.94
C SER A 389 37.72 -3.03 9.23
N ALA A 390 37.69 -2.80 7.94
CA ALA A 390 38.80 -2.10 7.28
C ALA A 390 38.24 -1.40 6.06
N ASP A 391 38.06 -0.10 6.24
CA ASP A 391 37.99 0.89 5.16
C ASP A 391 39.30 0.83 4.36
N SER A 392 39.26 0.27 3.18
CA SER A 392 40.31 0.29 2.19
C SER A 392 39.66 0.52 0.85
N ALA A 393 39.46 1.79 0.50
CA ALA A 393 39.10 2.19 -0.85
C ALA A 393 40.14 1.60 -1.83
N ALA A 394 39.67 0.75 -2.75
CA ALA A 394 40.48 0.21 -3.83
C ALA A 394 40.95 1.37 -4.73
N THR A 395 42.26 1.59 -4.81
CA THR A 395 42.90 2.56 -5.71
C THR A 395 43.31 1.83 -6.99
N GLY A 396 42.36 1.72 -7.93
CA GLY A 396 42.63 1.30 -9.32
C GLY A 396 42.93 2.50 -10.23
N ASP A 397 43.40 2.23 -11.43
CA ASP A 397 43.56 3.26 -12.46
C ASP A 397 42.18 3.79 -12.85
N ALA A 398 41.99 5.11 -12.90
CA ALA A 398 40.69 5.73 -13.23
C ALA A 398 40.11 5.31 -14.59
N SER A 399 40.93 4.73 -15.47
CA SER A 399 40.51 4.16 -16.75
C SER A 399 39.73 2.83 -16.66
N GLU A 400 39.80 2.15 -15.51
CA GLU A 400 39.10 0.88 -15.26
C GLU A 400 37.71 1.04 -14.65
N PHE A 401 37.32 2.27 -14.30
CA PHE A 401 36.02 2.54 -13.67
C PHE A 401 35.03 3.13 -14.68
N VAL A 402 33.80 2.68 -14.65
CA VAL A 402 32.70 3.28 -15.41
C VAL A 402 32.29 4.62 -14.82
N LEU A 403 32.27 4.72 -13.48
CA LEU A 403 31.98 5.94 -12.71
C LEU A 403 33.10 6.24 -11.73
N PRO A 404 34.25 6.79 -12.20
CA PRO A 404 35.44 6.94 -11.36
C PRO A 404 35.23 7.81 -10.13
N ASN A 405 34.37 8.81 -10.19
CA ASN A 405 34.10 9.75 -9.10
C ASN A 405 33.00 9.30 -8.12
N SER A 406 32.36 8.16 -8.34
CA SER A 406 31.19 7.70 -7.56
C SER A 406 31.46 7.46 -6.07
N SER A 407 32.73 7.38 -5.65
CA SER A 407 33.10 7.26 -4.22
C SER A 407 33.27 8.62 -3.53
N THR A 408 33.38 9.72 -4.27
CA THR A 408 33.73 11.05 -3.74
C THR A 408 32.71 12.14 -4.08
N GLU A 409 31.89 11.92 -5.11
CA GLU A 409 30.91 12.88 -5.63
C GLU A 409 29.55 12.23 -5.81
N HIS A 410 28.49 13.04 -5.71
CA HIS A 410 27.14 12.60 -6.06
C HIS A 410 27.02 12.36 -7.55
N ILE A 411 26.53 11.19 -7.94
CA ILE A 411 26.24 10.86 -9.34
C ILE A 411 24.99 11.65 -9.77
N SER A 412 25.11 12.36 -10.86
CA SER A 412 24.03 13.09 -11.51
C SER A 412 23.55 12.34 -12.77
N ILE A 413 22.41 12.75 -13.31
CA ILE A 413 21.88 12.16 -14.57
C ILE A 413 22.85 12.35 -15.74
N THR A 414 23.61 13.44 -15.74
CA THR A 414 24.61 13.73 -16.78
C THR A 414 25.83 12.80 -16.73
N ASP A 415 26.11 12.17 -15.59
CA ASP A 415 27.24 11.24 -15.44
C ASP A 415 26.92 9.86 -16.04
N VAL A 416 25.64 9.56 -16.19
CA VAL A 416 25.13 8.30 -16.76
C VAL A 416 24.51 8.48 -18.14
N GLU A 417 24.28 9.72 -18.57
CA GLU A 417 23.75 10.04 -19.89
C GLU A 417 24.74 9.62 -20.97
N GLY A 418 24.33 8.69 -21.83
CA GLY A 418 25.19 8.14 -22.89
C GLY A 418 25.84 6.79 -22.53
N LEU A 419 25.68 6.28 -21.32
CA LEU A 419 26.05 4.91 -20.99
C LEU A 419 25.05 3.94 -21.62
N SER A 420 25.55 2.83 -22.18
CA SER A 420 24.69 1.72 -22.59
C SER A 420 24.08 1.05 -21.36
N GLN A 421 22.99 0.29 -21.54
CA GLN A 421 22.35 -0.47 -20.47
C GLN A 421 23.35 -1.39 -19.74
N GLN A 422 24.25 -2.04 -20.48
CA GLN A 422 25.30 -2.88 -19.91
C GLN A 422 26.30 -2.04 -19.07
N GLN A 423 26.66 -0.87 -19.54
CA GLN A 423 27.55 0.04 -18.79
C GLN A 423 26.86 0.57 -17.54
N CYS A 424 25.56 0.90 -17.58
CA CYS A 424 24.79 1.27 -16.40
C CYS A 424 24.71 0.14 -15.38
N LEU A 425 24.49 -1.13 -15.84
CA LEU A 425 24.50 -2.28 -14.97
C LEU A 425 25.87 -2.47 -14.29
N ILE A 426 26.96 -2.37 -15.05
CA ILE A 426 28.32 -2.44 -14.52
C ILE A 426 28.59 -1.29 -13.56
N ALA A 427 28.26 -0.04 -13.93
CA ALA A 427 28.47 1.14 -13.11
C ALA A 427 27.76 1.05 -11.75
N ARG A 428 26.51 0.57 -11.74
CA ARG A 428 25.77 0.32 -10.50
C ARG A 428 26.48 -0.70 -9.61
N ASN A 429 26.90 -1.81 -10.18
CA ASN A 429 27.55 -2.90 -9.46
C ASN A 429 29.02 -2.59 -9.11
N GLU A 430 29.68 -1.71 -9.83
CA GLU A 430 31.02 -1.22 -9.53
C GLU A 430 31.12 -0.58 -8.14
N ILE A 431 30.08 0.17 -7.73
CA ILE A 431 30.03 0.78 -6.40
C ILE A 431 30.13 -0.30 -5.32
N TYR A 432 29.43 -1.42 -5.49
CA TYR A 432 29.46 -2.54 -4.54
C TYR A 432 30.76 -3.36 -4.64
N ALA A 433 31.25 -3.56 -5.86
CA ALA A 433 32.50 -4.25 -6.10
C ALA A 433 33.68 -3.55 -5.42
N ARG A 434 33.70 -2.20 -5.36
CA ARG A 434 34.71 -1.41 -4.64
C ARG A 434 34.70 -1.67 -3.13
N HIS A 435 33.54 -2.07 -2.57
CA HIS A 435 33.41 -2.48 -1.17
C HIS A 435 33.65 -3.98 -0.96
N GLY A 436 34.13 -4.68 -1.98
CA GLY A 436 34.53 -6.09 -1.89
C GLY A 436 33.39 -7.09 -1.99
N ARG A 437 32.22 -6.70 -2.53
CA ARG A 437 31.09 -7.61 -2.71
C ARG A 437 31.42 -8.68 -3.76
N LYS A 438 31.09 -9.94 -3.47
CA LYS A 438 31.02 -11.05 -4.43
C LYS A 438 29.64 -11.09 -5.06
N PHE A 439 29.58 -11.37 -6.34
CA PHE A 439 28.34 -11.39 -7.08
C PHE A 439 27.89 -12.84 -7.33
N LYS A 440 26.61 -13.12 -7.07
CA LYS A 440 25.99 -14.40 -7.42
C LYS A 440 25.79 -14.56 -8.93
N ASP A 441 25.57 -13.43 -9.62
CA ASP A 441 25.55 -13.39 -11.08
C ASP A 441 26.95 -13.66 -11.61
N GLN A 442 27.08 -14.75 -12.39
CA GLN A 442 28.37 -15.21 -12.90
C GLN A 442 28.99 -14.19 -13.86
N GLY A 443 28.17 -13.52 -14.69
CA GLY A 443 28.65 -12.53 -15.64
C GLY A 443 29.26 -11.30 -14.96
N LEU A 444 28.60 -10.79 -13.91
CA LEU A 444 29.13 -9.71 -13.10
C LEU A 444 30.38 -10.16 -12.32
N GLN A 445 30.36 -11.37 -11.74
CA GLN A 445 31.50 -11.90 -11.00
C GLN A 445 32.73 -12.04 -11.90
N ASP A 446 32.55 -12.58 -13.11
CA ASP A 446 33.62 -12.75 -14.10
C ASP A 446 34.16 -11.40 -14.59
N TYR A 447 33.28 -10.43 -14.84
CA TYR A 447 33.67 -9.07 -15.20
C TYR A 447 34.55 -8.45 -14.11
N PHE A 448 34.08 -8.44 -12.85
CA PHE A 448 34.85 -7.81 -11.76
C PHE A 448 36.10 -8.61 -11.41
N ASN A 449 36.13 -9.94 -11.53
CA ASN A 449 37.34 -10.73 -11.40
C ASN A 449 38.44 -10.34 -12.41
N GLY A 450 38.04 -9.78 -13.55
CA GLY A 450 38.94 -9.23 -14.54
C GLY A 450 39.50 -7.85 -14.21
N CYS A 451 38.89 -7.12 -13.25
CA CYS A 451 39.32 -5.79 -12.84
C CYS A 451 40.50 -5.86 -11.84
N SER A 452 41.56 -5.11 -12.09
CA SER A 452 42.78 -5.16 -11.29
C SER A 452 42.59 -4.73 -9.83
N TRP A 453 41.57 -3.89 -9.58
CA TRP A 453 41.24 -3.31 -8.27
C TRP A 453 40.25 -4.15 -7.46
N TYR A 454 39.59 -5.11 -8.07
CA TYR A 454 38.53 -5.87 -7.41
C TYR A 454 39.10 -6.94 -6.46
N ASN A 455 38.59 -6.96 -5.23
CA ASN A 455 38.91 -7.99 -4.24
C ASN A 455 37.61 -8.40 -3.51
N GLY A 456 36.92 -9.40 -4.06
CA GLY A 456 35.70 -9.94 -3.50
C GLY A 456 35.94 -10.67 -2.18
N THR A 457 35.49 -10.07 -1.08
CA THR A 457 35.67 -10.59 0.29
C THR A 457 34.34 -10.74 1.04
N ILE A 458 33.26 -10.07 0.56
CA ILE A 458 31.94 -10.03 1.20
C ILE A 458 30.95 -10.79 0.32
N GLU A 459 30.24 -11.77 0.89
CA GLU A 459 29.19 -12.55 0.23
C GLU A 459 27.83 -11.86 0.32
#